data_578dc2f09ddc3e03ff935d00dbe268cd
#
_entry.id   578dc2f09ddc3e03ff935d00dbe268cd
#
_cell.length_a   1.000
_cell.length_b   1.000
_cell.length_c   1.000
_cell.angle_alpha   90.00
_cell.angle_beta   90.00
_cell.angle_gamma   90.00
#
_symmetry.space_group_name_H-M   'P 1'
#
loop_
_entity.id
_entity.type
_entity.pdbx_description
1 polymer ?
#
loop_
_entity_poly.entity_id
_entity_poly.type
_entity_poly.pdbx_seq_one_letter_code
_entity_poly.pdbx_strand_id
1 'polypeptide(L)'
;YLYAYKPGGWEAGERDSVGIRYQGNPTNAGGFGYFTIDNHMKGPIIHTLSEPYGAQYWWPCKQSLHDKIDSLDVWVYTDTGLLAASNGVVIRDQVINDTTHLMVWKHRYPIATYLVAFAVTNYAQYIQYAPLVGRVKPLPVLNYVFPQFLATAQQETKQILPMIRLFDSLFVRYPFVEEKYGHAQFTWGGGMEHQTMSFMVNFSFDLMAHELAHQWFGDKVTCATWQDLWLNEGFA
;
A
#
# COMPACT_ATOMS: atom_id res chain seq x y z
N TYR A 1 12.61 4.76 -21.61
CA TYR A 1 11.35 5.54 -21.65
C TYR A 1 10.33 4.82 -22.53
N LEU A 2 9.05 4.84 -22.12
CA LEU A 2 7.94 4.34 -22.90
C LEU A 2 7.17 5.55 -23.46
N TYR A 3 6.96 5.56 -24.76
CA TYR A 3 6.24 6.64 -25.44
C TYR A 3 4.91 6.09 -25.99
N ALA A 4 3.79 6.72 -25.62
CA ALA A 4 2.51 6.52 -26.28
C ALA A 4 2.37 7.54 -27.41
N TYR A 5 2.05 7.06 -28.60
CA TYR A 5 1.84 7.91 -29.78
C TYR A 5 0.43 7.74 -30.30
N LYS A 6 -0.24 8.87 -30.55
CA LYS A 6 -1.56 8.92 -31.19
C LYS A 6 -1.45 9.72 -32.49
N PRO A 7 -1.77 9.15 -33.67
CA PRO A 7 -1.85 9.89 -34.90
C PRO A 7 -2.81 11.09 -34.76
N GLY A 8 -2.36 12.29 -35.09
CA GLY A 8 -3.16 13.51 -34.92
C GLY A 8 -3.06 14.18 -33.54
N GLY A 9 -2.39 13.55 -32.57
CA GLY A 9 -2.27 14.07 -31.20
C GLY A 9 -3.52 13.92 -30.36
N TRP A 10 -3.53 14.58 -29.21
CA TRP A 10 -4.69 14.67 -28.30
C TRP A 10 -5.21 16.11 -28.27
N GLU A 11 -6.52 16.26 -28.25
CA GLU A 11 -7.17 17.54 -28.03
C GLU A 11 -7.30 17.87 -26.54
N ALA A 12 -7.39 19.15 -26.19
CA ALA A 12 -7.58 19.56 -24.80
C ALA A 12 -8.91 19.01 -24.24
N GLY A 13 -8.84 18.31 -23.12
CA GLY A 13 -10.00 17.66 -22.49
C GLY A 13 -10.39 16.29 -23.08
N GLU A 14 -9.70 15.81 -24.09
CA GLU A 14 -9.90 14.46 -24.61
C GLU A 14 -9.50 13.41 -23.57
N ARG A 15 -10.29 12.33 -23.48
CA ARG A 15 -10.00 11.16 -22.68
C ARG A 15 -9.58 10.00 -23.58
N ASP A 16 -8.51 9.34 -23.21
CA ASP A 16 -8.02 8.17 -23.94
C ASP A 16 -7.54 7.09 -22.94
N SER A 17 -7.22 5.91 -23.46
CA SER A 17 -6.70 4.80 -22.66
C SER A 17 -5.50 4.16 -23.37
N VAL A 18 -4.50 3.79 -22.58
CA VAL A 18 -3.32 3.07 -23.06
C VAL A 18 -3.24 1.72 -22.35
N GLY A 19 -3.24 0.63 -23.12
CA GLY A 19 -3.01 -0.71 -22.61
C GLY A 19 -1.55 -1.11 -22.81
N ILE A 20 -0.88 -1.52 -21.72
CA ILE A 20 0.50 -2.03 -21.77
C ILE A 20 0.50 -3.46 -21.25
N ARG A 21 0.96 -4.40 -22.09
CA ARG A 21 1.21 -5.79 -21.66
C ARG A 21 2.70 -5.99 -21.58
N TYR A 22 3.18 -6.45 -20.42
CA TYR A 22 4.59 -6.74 -20.20
C TYR A 22 4.75 -8.02 -19.39
N GLN A 23 5.93 -8.63 -19.48
CA GLN A 23 6.31 -9.83 -18.76
C GLN A 23 7.81 -9.77 -18.47
N GLY A 24 8.23 -10.25 -17.33
CA GLY A 24 9.63 -10.32 -16.95
C GLY A 24 9.81 -10.62 -15.47
N ASN A 25 11.07 -10.74 -15.07
CA ASN A 25 11.45 -10.77 -13.67
C ASN A 25 11.92 -9.36 -13.30
N PRO A 26 11.21 -8.63 -12.45
CA PRO A 26 11.66 -7.33 -11.98
C PRO A 26 13.03 -7.46 -11.32
N THR A 27 13.95 -6.56 -11.66
CA THR A 27 15.29 -6.57 -11.09
C THR A 27 15.31 -5.74 -9.82
N ASN A 28 15.95 -6.24 -8.76
CA ASN A 28 16.36 -5.42 -7.61
C ASN A 28 17.51 -4.50 -8.04
N ALA A 29 17.22 -3.47 -8.80
CA ALA A 29 18.22 -2.56 -9.36
C ALA A 29 18.68 -1.50 -8.32
N GLY A 30 19.04 -1.94 -7.13
CA GLY A 30 19.49 -1.07 -6.03
C GLY A 30 18.35 -0.55 -5.15
N GLY A 31 18.65 0.36 -4.24
CA GLY A 31 17.68 0.87 -3.28
C GLY A 31 17.23 -0.15 -2.24
N PHE A 32 15.99 -0.04 -1.83
CA PHE A 32 15.42 -0.88 -0.76
C PHE A 32 14.86 -2.23 -1.26
N GLY A 33 15.15 -2.64 -2.51
CA GLY A 33 14.60 -3.86 -3.10
C GLY A 33 13.17 -3.64 -3.63
N TYR A 34 13.05 -2.92 -4.72
CA TYR A 34 11.78 -2.44 -5.27
C TYR A 34 10.74 -3.52 -5.59
N PHE A 35 11.20 -4.71 -5.91
CA PHE A 35 10.39 -5.92 -6.07
C PHE A 35 11.16 -7.09 -5.47
N THR A 36 10.72 -7.58 -4.35
CA THR A 36 11.42 -8.60 -3.57
C THR A 36 10.68 -9.93 -3.64
N ILE A 37 11.42 -10.98 -3.97
CA ILE A 37 11.01 -12.37 -3.81
C ILE A 37 11.87 -12.95 -2.69
N ASP A 38 11.23 -13.33 -1.60
CA ASP A 38 11.90 -13.77 -0.37
C ASP A 38 11.10 -14.89 0.32
N ASN A 39 11.54 -15.32 1.48
CA ASN A 39 10.87 -16.30 2.30
C ASN A 39 10.78 -15.83 3.75
N HIS A 40 9.64 -16.01 4.36
CA HIS A 40 9.51 -16.02 5.80
C HIS A 40 9.46 -17.46 6.33
N MET A 41 9.39 -17.63 7.66
CA MET A 41 9.50 -18.97 8.28
C MET A 41 8.52 -20.04 7.78
N LYS A 42 7.39 -19.63 7.18
CA LYS A 42 6.31 -20.55 6.76
C LYS A 42 5.90 -20.44 5.29
N GLY A 43 6.69 -19.79 4.47
CA GLY A 43 6.39 -19.74 3.04
C GLY A 43 7.08 -18.61 2.29
N PRO A 44 6.93 -18.60 0.96
CA PRO A 44 7.45 -17.54 0.12
C PRO A 44 6.62 -16.26 0.30
N ILE A 45 7.27 -15.13 0.05
CA ILE A 45 6.62 -13.83 -0.05
C ILE A 45 7.14 -13.08 -1.27
N ILE A 46 6.24 -12.37 -1.92
CA ILE A 46 6.56 -11.33 -2.89
C ILE A 46 6.04 -10.02 -2.31
N HIS A 47 6.86 -8.98 -2.32
CA HIS A 47 6.42 -7.65 -1.92
C HIS A 47 7.13 -6.56 -2.72
N THR A 48 6.51 -5.37 -2.76
CA THR A 48 7.07 -4.18 -3.39
C THR A 48 7.38 -3.11 -2.35
N LEU A 49 8.43 -2.31 -2.62
CA LEU A 49 8.77 -1.08 -1.91
C LEU A 49 9.37 -0.12 -2.94
N SER A 50 8.67 0.93 -3.31
CA SER A 50 9.00 1.72 -4.50
C SER A 50 9.68 3.07 -4.23
N GLU A 51 9.83 3.46 -2.99
CA GLU A 51 10.50 4.71 -2.63
C GLU A 51 12.00 4.68 -2.99
N PRO A 52 12.59 5.77 -3.50
CA PRO A 52 11.90 6.95 -4.06
C PRO A 52 11.51 6.77 -5.53
N TYR A 53 12.23 5.97 -6.33
CA TYR A 53 12.07 5.87 -7.79
C TYR A 53 11.83 4.44 -8.28
N GLY A 54 11.48 3.53 -7.38
CA GLY A 54 11.41 2.09 -7.65
C GLY A 54 10.18 1.61 -8.40
N ALA A 55 9.11 2.39 -8.44
CA ALA A 55 7.86 1.98 -9.07
C ALA A 55 8.05 1.55 -10.54
N GLN A 56 8.85 2.29 -11.31
CA GLN A 56 9.15 2.00 -12.72
C GLN A 56 9.84 0.65 -12.98
N TYR A 57 10.42 0.01 -11.95
CA TYR A 57 11.12 -1.26 -12.11
C TYR A 57 10.17 -2.47 -12.13
N TRP A 58 8.92 -2.30 -11.69
CA TRP A 58 7.96 -3.39 -11.72
C TRP A 58 6.65 -3.06 -12.45
N TRP A 59 6.33 -1.78 -12.69
CA TRP A 59 5.19 -1.40 -13.51
C TRP A 59 5.45 -0.09 -14.28
N PRO A 60 4.88 0.08 -15.49
CA PRO A 60 5.01 1.31 -16.25
C PRO A 60 4.23 2.45 -15.60
N CYS A 61 4.93 3.46 -15.10
CA CYS A 61 4.32 4.59 -14.41
C CYS A 61 5.16 5.87 -14.57
N LYS A 62 4.56 7.00 -14.25
CA LYS A 62 5.26 8.27 -14.09
C LYS A 62 5.98 8.31 -12.74
N GLN A 63 7.08 9.07 -12.66
CA GLN A 63 7.85 9.25 -11.42
C GLN A 63 7.61 10.61 -10.75
N SER A 64 6.58 11.34 -11.17
CA SER A 64 6.24 12.66 -10.63
C SER A 64 5.44 12.54 -9.33
N LEU A 65 5.88 13.20 -8.27
CA LEU A 65 5.13 13.31 -7.02
C LEU A 65 3.90 14.24 -7.15
N HIS A 66 3.92 15.15 -8.13
CA HIS A 66 2.81 16.07 -8.40
C HIS A 66 1.68 15.47 -9.21
N ASP A 67 1.97 14.44 -10.01
CA ASP A 67 1.01 13.81 -10.93
C ASP A 67 0.48 12.52 -10.31
N LYS A 68 -0.33 12.67 -9.27
CA LYS A 68 -0.95 11.54 -8.57
C LYS A 68 -1.99 10.85 -9.46
N ILE A 69 -2.10 9.54 -9.30
CA ILE A 69 -3.14 8.72 -9.93
C ILE A 69 -4.45 8.96 -9.18
N ASP A 70 -5.51 9.37 -9.88
CA ASP A 70 -6.80 9.71 -9.27
C ASP A 70 -7.48 8.52 -8.59
N SER A 71 -7.36 7.35 -9.18
CA SER A 71 -7.85 6.07 -8.63
C SER A 71 -7.12 4.88 -9.24
N LEU A 72 -7.05 3.79 -8.47
CA LEU A 72 -6.27 2.60 -8.83
C LEU A 72 -7.07 1.33 -8.58
N ASP A 73 -6.99 0.39 -9.52
CA ASP A 73 -7.43 -0.99 -9.34
C ASP A 73 -6.23 -1.93 -9.45
N VAL A 74 -6.00 -2.74 -8.42
CA VAL A 74 -4.93 -3.75 -8.41
C VAL A 74 -5.56 -5.14 -8.46
N TRP A 75 -5.34 -5.84 -9.55
CA TRP A 75 -5.83 -7.21 -9.78
C TRP A 75 -4.68 -8.19 -9.59
N VAL A 76 -4.75 -9.01 -8.55
CA VAL A 76 -3.71 -9.98 -8.23
C VAL A 76 -4.25 -11.39 -8.44
N TYR A 77 -3.69 -12.08 -9.42
CA TYR A 77 -3.89 -13.51 -9.60
C TYR A 77 -2.72 -14.25 -8.96
N THR A 78 -3.00 -15.17 -8.07
CA THR A 78 -1.98 -15.90 -7.30
C THR A 78 -2.42 -17.34 -7.09
N ASP A 79 -1.55 -18.16 -6.51
CA ASP A 79 -1.90 -19.55 -6.14
C ASP A 79 -2.98 -19.57 -5.06
N THR A 80 -3.85 -20.57 -5.12
CA THR A 80 -4.86 -20.83 -4.10
C THR A 80 -4.19 -21.04 -2.73
N GLY A 81 -4.69 -20.34 -1.71
CA GLY A 81 -4.10 -20.34 -0.36
C GLY A 81 -3.14 -19.19 -0.07
N LEU A 82 -2.81 -18.36 -1.08
CA LEU A 82 -2.10 -17.11 -0.88
C LEU A 82 -3.08 -15.93 -0.88
N LEU A 83 -2.76 -14.90 -0.11
CA LEU A 83 -3.52 -13.66 -0.03
C LEU A 83 -2.65 -12.49 -0.47
N ALA A 84 -3.28 -11.54 -1.18
CA ALA A 84 -2.64 -10.30 -1.58
C ALA A 84 -3.10 -9.15 -0.68
N ALA A 85 -2.16 -8.39 -0.13
CA ALA A 85 -2.41 -7.10 0.53
C ALA A 85 -2.05 -5.96 -0.42
N SER A 86 -2.86 -4.89 -0.49
CA SER A 86 -2.62 -3.73 -1.34
C SER A 86 -3.36 -2.48 -0.84
N ASN A 87 -3.22 -1.37 -1.57
CA ASN A 87 -3.88 -0.09 -1.31
C ASN A 87 -5.40 -0.18 -1.48
N GLY A 88 -6.15 0.63 -0.74
CA GLY A 88 -7.61 0.72 -0.88
C GLY A 88 -8.36 -0.41 -0.18
N VAL A 89 -9.47 -0.84 -0.75
CA VAL A 89 -10.37 -1.87 -0.20
C VAL A 89 -10.50 -3.05 -1.15
N VAL A 90 -10.69 -4.24 -0.61
CA VAL A 90 -11.00 -5.44 -1.40
C VAL A 90 -12.42 -5.31 -1.96
N ILE A 91 -12.55 -5.39 -3.27
CA ILE A 91 -13.84 -5.41 -3.97
C ILE A 91 -14.17 -6.77 -4.57
N ARG A 92 -13.18 -7.65 -4.68
CA ARG A 92 -13.35 -9.03 -5.09
C ARG A 92 -12.29 -9.90 -4.43
N ASP A 93 -12.72 -11.02 -3.87
CA ASP A 93 -11.90 -12.06 -3.27
C ASP A 93 -12.53 -13.39 -3.69
N GLN A 94 -11.90 -14.10 -4.62
CA GLN A 94 -12.51 -15.26 -5.27
C GLN A 94 -11.48 -16.32 -5.67
N VAL A 95 -11.70 -17.55 -5.22
CA VAL A 95 -11.06 -18.72 -5.79
C VAL A 95 -11.67 -18.97 -7.17
N ILE A 96 -10.85 -18.86 -8.21
CA ILE A 96 -11.27 -19.03 -9.60
C ILE A 96 -11.32 -20.52 -9.97
N ASN A 97 -10.32 -21.28 -9.52
CA ASN A 97 -10.19 -22.72 -9.68
C ASN A 97 -9.23 -23.29 -8.62
N ASP A 98 -8.92 -24.57 -8.70
CA ASP A 98 -8.10 -25.29 -7.71
C ASP A 98 -6.68 -24.71 -7.54
N THR A 99 -6.18 -23.96 -8.50
CA THR A 99 -4.82 -23.41 -8.51
C THR A 99 -4.76 -21.90 -8.49
N THR A 100 -5.89 -21.22 -8.71
CA THR A 100 -5.90 -19.76 -8.94
C THR A 100 -6.86 -19.04 -8.01
N HIS A 101 -6.33 -18.07 -7.29
CA HIS A 101 -7.05 -17.11 -6.46
C HIS A 101 -6.94 -15.71 -7.06
N LEU A 102 -8.04 -14.97 -7.10
CA LEU A 102 -8.10 -13.58 -7.54
C LEU A 102 -8.51 -12.69 -6.38
N MET A 103 -7.66 -11.71 -6.09
CA MET A 103 -8.01 -10.57 -5.23
C MET A 103 -7.96 -9.28 -6.04
N VAL A 104 -9.02 -8.46 -5.92
CA VAL A 104 -9.09 -7.14 -6.56
C VAL A 104 -9.23 -6.08 -5.50
N TRP A 105 -8.27 -5.16 -5.49
CA TRP A 105 -8.23 -4.01 -4.62
C TRP A 105 -8.62 -2.75 -5.40
N LYS A 106 -9.40 -1.89 -4.79
CA LYS A 106 -9.85 -0.60 -5.34
C LYS A 106 -9.46 0.54 -4.43
N HIS A 107 -8.67 1.46 -4.93
CA HIS A 107 -8.30 2.69 -4.24
C HIS A 107 -8.89 3.90 -4.97
N ARG A 108 -9.57 4.80 -4.25
CA ARG A 108 -10.37 5.91 -4.83
C ARG A 108 -9.84 7.29 -4.47
N TYR A 109 -8.70 7.35 -3.81
CA TYR A 109 -8.05 8.61 -3.45
C TYR A 109 -6.82 8.83 -4.32
N PRO A 110 -6.45 10.08 -4.62
CA PRO A 110 -5.21 10.37 -5.31
C PRO A 110 -4.01 9.76 -4.61
N ILE A 111 -3.16 9.05 -5.37
CA ILE A 111 -2.02 8.31 -4.84
C ILE A 111 -0.77 8.58 -5.68
N ALA A 112 0.36 8.87 -5.01
CA ALA A 112 1.66 8.94 -5.66
C ALA A 112 2.14 7.52 -6.05
N THR A 113 2.86 7.42 -7.16
CA THR A 113 3.26 6.11 -7.71
C THR A 113 4.17 5.31 -6.78
N TYR A 114 4.99 5.97 -5.96
CA TYR A 114 5.87 5.28 -5.00
C TYR A 114 5.09 4.62 -3.85
N LEU A 115 3.87 5.07 -3.56
CA LEU A 115 3.00 4.53 -2.52
C LEU A 115 2.13 3.35 -2.99
N VAL A 116 2.13 3.07 -4.30
CA VAL A 116 1.43 1.91 -4.85
C VAL A 116 2.20 0.65 -4.50
N ALA A 117 1.52 -0.30 -3.87
CA ALA A 117 2.16 -1.51 -3.38
C ALA A 117 1.25 -2.74 -3.41
N PHE A 118 1.88 -3.90 -3.48
CA PHE A 118 1.25 -5.16 -3.13
C PHE A 118 2.23 -6.10 -2.44
N ALA A 119 1.70 -6.99 -1.63
CA ALA A 119 2.45 -8.12 -1.09
C ALA A 119 1.60 -9.38 -1.15
N VAL A 120 2.21 -10.52 -1.44
CA VAL A 120 1.54 -11.82 -1.61
C VAL A 120 2.28 -12.88 -0.81
N THR A 121 1.56 -13.53 0.10
CA THR A 121 2.02 -14.71 0.83
C THR A 121 0.82 -15.45 1.46
N ASN A 122 1.08 -16.51 2.22
CA ASN A 122 0.07 -17.23 3.01
C ASN A 122 -0.35 -16.48 4.28
N TYR A 123 -0.73 -15.20 4.17
CA TYR A 123 -1.11 -14.37 5.31
C TYR A 123 -2.23 -14.98 6.15
N ALA A 124 -2.12 -14.82 7.47
CA ALA A 124 -3.27 -14.82 8.37
C ALA A 124 -3.83 -13.39 8.42
N GLN A 125 -5.16 -13.25 8.36
CA GLN A 125 -5.80 -11.92 8.37
C GLN A 125 -6.77 -11.77 9.53
N TYR A 126 -6.90 -10.54 10.02
CA TYR A 126 -7.93 -10.13 10.96
C TYR A 126 -8.25 -8.65 10.83
N ILE A 127 -9.42 -8.24 11.30
CA ILE A 127 -9.92 -6.88 11.22
C ILE A 127 -10.12 -6.33 12.63
N GLN A 128 -9.69 -5.09 12.83
CA GLN A 128 -10.00 -4.28 14.00
C GLN A 128 -10.80 -3.05 13.54
N TYR A 129 -11.39 -2.31 14.47
CA TYR A 129 -12.19 -1.13 14.15
C TYR A 129 -11.79 0.02 15.05
N ALA A 130 -11.27 1.09 14.45
CA ALA A 130 -10.86 2.30 15.16
C ALA A 130 -12.02 3.30 15.23
N PRO A 131 -12.47 3.71 16.44
CA PRO A 131 -13.43 4.78 16.57
C PRO A 131 -12.80 6.12 16.21
N LEU A 132 -13.48 6.89 15.35
CA LEU A 132 -13.06 8.23 14.95
C LEU A 132 -13.88 9.30 15.63
N VAL A 133 -13.31 10.47 15.83
CA VAL A 133 -13.98 11.60 16.51
C VAL A 133 -15.19 12.06 15.69
N GLY A 134 -16.38 12.09 16.30
CA GLY A 134 -17.59 12.58 15.64
C GLY A 134 -18.09 11.73 14.46
N ARG A 135 -17.66 10.47 14.36
CA ARG A 135 -18.15 9.53 13.34
C ARG A 135 -18.76 8.30 13.98
N VAL A 136 -19.95 7.91 13.50
CA VAL A 136 -20.65 6.70 13.99
C VAL A 136 -20.00 5.42 13.45
N LYS A 137 -19.63 5.41 12.15
CA LYS A 137 -18.99 4.27 11.52
C LYS A 137 -17.48 4.25 11.85
N PRO A 138 -16.97 3.25 12.56
CA PRO A 138 -15.54 3.14 12.83
C PRO A 138 -14.75 2.88 11.55
N LEU A 139 -13.46 3.24 11.56
CA LEU A 139 -12.53 2.92 10.48
C LEU A 139 -12.12 1.44 10.57
N PRO A 140 -12.27 0.65 9.49
CA PRO A 140 -11.70 -0.69 9.45
C PRO A 140 -10.17 -0.62 9.44
N VAL A 141 -9.53 -1.48 10.24
CA VAL A 141 -8.07 -1.67 10.26
C VAL A 141 -7.79 -3.12 9.92
N LEU A 142 -7.33 -3.36 8.70
CA LEU A 142 -7.03 -4.68 8.17
C LEU A 142 -5.60 -5.06 8.52
N ASN A 143 -5.40 -6.28 8.99
CA ASN A 143 -4.07 -6.78 9.33
C ASN A 143 -3.81 -8.08 8.57
N TYR A 144 -2.75 -8.07 7.76
CA TYR A 144 -2.21 -9.20 7.02
C TYR A 144 -0.86 -9.55 7.64
N VAL A 145 -0.79 -10.64 8.38
CA VAL A 145 0.38 -10.98 9.19
C VAL A 145 0.88 -12.38 8.85
N PHE A 146 2.15 -12.63 9.06
CA PHE A 146 2.67 -13.98 8.91
C PHE A 146 2.02 -14.92 9.92
N PRO A 147 1.59 -16.13 9.53
CA PRO A 147 0.83 -17.02 10.39
C PRO A 147 1.48 -17.32 11.75
N GLN A 148 2.83 -17.38 11.79
CA GLN A 148 3.58 -17.62 13.03
C GLN A 148 3.53 -16.46 14.03
N PHE A 149 3.21 -15.24 13.58
CA PHE A 149 3.14 -14.04 14.42
C PHE A 149 1.71 -13.59 14.72
N LEU A 150 0.68 -14.34 14.28
CA LEU A 150 -0.72 -13.91 14.42
C LEU A 150 -1.09 -13.54 15.86
N ALA A 151 -0.77 -14.37 16.83
CA ALA A 151 -1.14 -14.13 18.23
C ALA A 151 -0.44 -12.88 18.80
N THR A 152 0.84 -12.70 18.50
CA THR A 152 1.62 -11.54 18.93
C THR A 152 1.09 -10.27 18.26
N ALA A 153 0.91 -10.31 16.94
CA ALA A 153 0.38 -9.18 16.18
C ALA A 153 -1.00 -8.72 16.66
N GLN A 154 -1.90 -9.66 16.99
CA GLN A 154 -3.21 -9.34 17.56
C GLN A 154 -3.14 -8.61 18.92
N GLN A 155 -2.08 -8.77 19.67
CA GLN A 155 -1.88 -8.03 20.93
C GLN A 155 -1.26 -6.67 20.66
N GLU A 156 -0.19 -6.63 19.87
CA GLU A 156 0.57 -5.41 19.59
C GLU A 156 -0.25 -4.38 18.83
N THR A 157 -0.99 -4.79 17.79
CA THR A 157 -1.80 -3.89 16.96
C THR A 157 -3.04 -3.31 17.68
N LYS A 158 -3.36 -3.74 18.91
CA LYS A 158 -4.38 -3.04 19.71
C LYS A 158 -4.04 -1.58 19.94
N GLN A 159 -2.76 -1.26 19.97
CA GLN A 159 -2.26 0.10 20.20
C GLN A 159 -2.55 1.04 19.03
N ILE A 160 -2.75 0.52 17.81
CA ILE A 160 -3.06 1.36 16.64
C ILE A 160 -4.42 2.08 16.78
N LEU A 161 -5.38 1.49 17.50
CA LEU A 161 -6.71 2.05 17.63
C LEU A 161 -6.72 3.40 18.38
N PRO A 162 -6.10 3.53 19.57
CA PRO A 162 -5.95 4.83 20.22
C PRO A 162 -5.04 5.79 19.43
N MET A 163 -4.00 5.31 18.71
CA MET A 163 -3.17 6.16 17.86
C MET A 163 -3.98 6.82 16.74
N ILE A 164 -4.76 6.04 15.99
CA ILE A 164 -5.64 6.55 14.93
C ILE A 164 -6.59 7.62 15.50
N ARG A 165 -7.21 7.36 16.65
CA ARG A 165 -8.12 8.32 17.29
C ARG A 165 -7.41 9.60 17.72
N LEU A 166 -6.18 9.48 18.24
CA LEU A 166 -5.37 10.62 18.64
C LEU A 166 -5.02 11.49 17.43
N PHE A 167 -4.49 10.88 16.36
CA PHE A 167 -4.08 11.61 15.16
C PHE A 167 -5.28 12.20 14.41
N ASP A 168 -6.42 11.49 14.34
CA ASP A 168 -7.70 12.03 13.82
C ASP A 168 -8.14 13.30 14.57
N SER A 169 -7.80 13.42 15.85
CA SER A 169 -8.14 14.59 16.66
C SER A 169 -7.11 15.72 16.61
N LEU A 170 -5.82 15.40 16.49
CA LEU A 170 -4.73 16.37 16.54
C LEU A 170 -4.44 17.02 15.18
N PHE A 171 -4.46 16.24 14.13
CA PHE A 171 -4.12 16.75 12.80
C PHE A 171 -5.38 17.21 12.07
N VAL A 172 -6.05 16.29 11.41
CA VAL A 172 -7.39 16.43 10.82
C VAL A 172 -7.94 15.01 10.70
N ARG A 173 -9.22 14.88 10.33
CA ARG A 173 -9.84 13.59 10.03
C ARG A 173 -8.89 12.70 9.23
N TYR A 174 -8.83 11.38 9.58
CA TYR A 174 -8.07 10.40 8.81
C TYR A 174 -8.35 10.57 7.31
N PRO A 175 -7.32 10.80 6.48
CA PRO A 175 -7.52 11.28 5.11
C PRO A 175 -8.29 10.33 4.20
N PHE A 176 -8.17 9.02 4.46
CA PHE A 176 -8.73 7.95 3.62
C PHE A 176 -9.92 7.27 4.32
N VAL A 177 -10.71 8.03 5.04
CA VAL A 177 -11.73 7.58 5.97
C VAL A 177 -12.87 6.76 5.34
N GLU A 178 -13.12 6.90 4.05
CA GLU A 178 -14.15 6.11 3.36
C GLU A 178 -13.64 4.73 2.89
N GLU A 179 -12.35 4.45 3.09
CA GLU A 179 -11.76 3.15 2.78
C GLU A 179 -11.37 2.41 4.06
N LYS A 180 -10.10 2.41 4.41
CA LYS A 180 -9.57 1.69 5.57
C LYS A 180 -8.18 2.22 5.95
N TYR A 181 -7.65 1.75 7.07
CA TYR A 181 -6.22 1.65 7.32
C TYR A 181 -5.84 0.16 7.43
N GLY A 182 -4.57 -0.17 7.43
CA GLY A 182 -4.13 -1.54 7.65
C GLY A 182 -2.64 -1.72 7.63
N HIS A 183 -2.25 -2.95 7.94
CA HIS A 183 -0.86 -3.39 7.93
C HIS A 183 -0.71 -4.65 7.09
N ALA A 184 0.41 -4.75 6.37
CA ALA A 184 0.87 -6.00 5.79
C ALA A 184 2.29 -6.29 6.28
N GLN A 185 2.51 -7.46 6.83
CA GLN A 185 3.85 -7.86 7.27
C GLN A 185 4.71 -8.23 6.06
N PHE A 186 5.95 -7.76 6.02
CA PHE A 186 6.92 -8.05 4.95
C PHE A 186 8.30 -8.37 5.54
N THR A 187 9.28 -8.71 4.70
CA THR A 187 10.62 -9.16 5.15
C THR A 187 11.68 -8.06 5.13
N TRP A 188 11.35 -6.86 4.66
CA TRP A 188 12.27 -5.71 4.75
C TRP A 188 12.37 -5.20 6.19
N GLY A 189 13.56 -4.71 6.57
CA GLY A 189 13.91 -4.35 7.95
C GLY A 189 13.44 -2.97 8.38
N GLY A 190 12.15 -2.68 8.33
CA GLY A 190 11.58 -1.40 8.72
C GLY A 190 10.08 -1.37 8.51
N GLY A 191 9.55 -0.19 8.18
CA GLY A 191 8.20 0.01 7.69
C GLY A 191 8.21 0.72 6.35
N MET A 192 7.04 0.84 5.73
CA MET A 192 6.80 1.64 4.55
C MET A 192 5.34 2.08 4.53
N GLU A 193 5.15 3.36 4.37
CA GLU A 193 3.87 4.07 4.52
C GLU A 193 2.87 3.87 3.37
N HIS A 194 2.94 2.80 2.61
CA HIS A 194 2.04 2.60 1.47
C HIS A 194 0.61 3.04 1.79
N GLN A 195 0.08 3.96 1.01
CA GLN A 195 -1.19 4.65 1.28
C GLN A 195 -2.30 3.68 1.62
N THR A 196 -2.90 3.82 2.79
CA THR A 196 -3.93 2.97 3.41
C THR A 196 -3.49 1.57 3.87
N MET A 197 -2.26 1.13 3.58
CA MET A 197 -1.75 -0.19 3.94
C MET A 197 -0.25 -0.12 4.23
N SER A 198 0.14 0.25 5.43
CA SER A 198 1.56 0.31 5.81
C SER A 198 2.16 -1.10 5.84
N PHE A 199 3.32 -1.26 5.21
CA PHE A 199 4.04 -2.54 5.26
C PHE A 199 5.02 -2.50 6.42
N MET A 200 5.08 -3.59 7.21
CA MET A 200 5.69 -3.60 8.52
C MET A 200 6.54 -4.85 8.74
N VAL A 201 7.78 -4.70 9.22
CA VAL A 201 8.57 -5.86 9.66
C VAL A 201 8.05 -6.44 10.98
N ASN A 202 7.57 -5.57 11.86
CA ASN A 202 6.97 -5.90 13.15
C ASN A 202 5.93 -4.83 13.55
N PHE A 203 5.27 -4.99 14.70
CA PHE A 203 4.23 -4.08 15.16
C PHE A 203 4.64 -3.37 16.47
N SER A 204 5.91 -2.90 16.54
CA SER A 204 6.35 -2.06 17.66
C SER A 204 5.59 -0.74 17.69
N PHE A 205 5.46 -0.16 18.88
CA PHE A 205 4.70 1.07 19.09
C PHE A 205 5.20 2.21 18.20
N ASP A 206 6.51 2.47 18.22
CA ASP A 206 7.11 3.58 17.48
C ASP A 206 6.97 3.41 15.97
N LEU A 207 7.20 2.20 15.45
CA LEU A 207 7.05 1.92 14.03
C LEU A 207 5.58 2.09 13.57
N MET A 208 4.62 1.57 14.34
CA MET A 208 3.20 1.75 14.01
C MET A 208 2.78 3.23 14.05
N ALA A 209 3.29 4.01 15.00
CA ALA A 209 2.97 5.44 15.10
C ALA A 209 3.55 6.21 13.92
N HIS A 210 4.80 5.93 13.55
CA HIS A 210 5.51 6.52 12.42
C HIS A 210 4.75 6.25 11.10
N GLU A 211 4.54 4.98 10.77
CA GLU A 211 3.85 4.59 9.52
C GLU A 211 2.38 5.08 9.45
N LEU A 212 1.73 5.21 10.60
CA LEU A 212 0.40 5.80 10.65
C LEU A 212 0.43 7.32 10.39
N ALA A 213 1.41 8.03 10.94
CA ALA A 213 1.52 9.49 10.77
C ALA A 213 1.75 9.88 9.30
N HIS A 214 2.46 9.04 8.55
CA HIS A 214 2.64 9.19 7.12
C HIS A 214 1.35 9.24 6.32
N GLN A 215 0.24 8.68 6.81
CA GLN A 215 -1.04 8.77 6.11
C GLN A 215 -1.51 10.24 5.93
N TRP A 216 -1.09 11.14 6.83
CA TRP A 216 -1.25 12.59 6.71
C TRP A 216 -0.05 13.24 6.03
N PHE A 217 1.17 12.95 6.52
CA PHE A 217 2.44 13.56 6.10
C PHE A 217 3.23 12.59 5.21
N GLY A 218 3.12 12.72 3.92
CA GLY A 218 3.66 11.80 2.91
C GLY A 218 2.59 11.36 1.92
N ASP A 219 1.51 10.79 2.40
CA ASP A 219 0.45 10.23 1.56
C ASP A 219 -0.58 11.29 1.15
N LYS A 220 -1.26 11.90 2.11
CA LYS A 220 -2.23 12.96 1.81
C LYS A 220 -1.53 14.20 1.32
N VAL A 221 -0.55 14.69 2.08
CA VAL A 221 0.31 15.81 1.76
C VAL A 221 1.69 15.26 1.45
N THR A 222 2.01 15.12 0.18
CA THR A 222 3.29 14.58 -0.31
C THR A 222 4.28 15.72 -0.53
N CYS A 223 5.56 15.53 -0.23
CA CYS A 223 6.61 16.49 -0.53
C CYS A 223 6.65 16.82 -2.03
N ALA A 224 6.99 18.05 -2.36
CA ALA A 224 7.06 18.49 -3.76
C ALA A 224 8.20 17.84 -4.53
N THR A 225 9.32 17.64 -3.87
CA THR A 225 10.50 16.97 -4.41
C THR A 225 11.11 16.07 -3.34
N TRP A 226 11.93 15.11 -3.72
CA TRP A 226 12.65 14.24 -2.78
C TRP A 226 13.67 14.99 -1.91
N GLN A 227 14.01 16.22 -2.26
CA GLN A 227 14.84 17.11 -1.42
C GLN A 227 14.04 17.65 -0.22
N ASP A 228 12.72 17.65 -0.33
CA ASP A 228 11.79 18.08 0.72
C ASP A 228 11.24 16.91 1.55
N LEU A 229 11.89 15.74 1.49
CA LEU A 229 11.47 14.50 2.17
C LEU A 229 11.30 14.69 3.71
N TRP A 230 11.98 15.67 4.28
CA TRP A 230 11.80 16.04 5.69
C TRP A 230 10.36 16.46 6.04
N LEU A 231 9.53 16.84 5.06
CA LEU A 231 8.10 17.10 5.27
C LEU A 231 7.32 15.80 5.51
N ASN A 232 7.75 14.71 4.91
CA ASN A 232 7.19 13.38 5.16
C ASN A 232 7.76 12.82 6.47
N GLU A 233 9.06 12.57 6.50
CA GLU A 233 9.75 11.86 7.58
C GLU A 233 9.85 12.66 8.89
N GLY A 234 10.03 13.96 8.79
CA GLY A 234 10.22 14.81 9.97
C GLY A 234 8.94 15.08 10.77
N PHE A 235 7.78 14.84 10.17
CA PHE A 235 6.47 14.94 10.85
C PHE A 235 5.94 13.56 11.25
N ALA A 236 6.39 12.50 10.62
CA ALA A 236 6.06 11.13 11.01
C ALA A 236 6.93 10.65 12.17
#